data_dc2a5c1c1fc48e84ebeba0b22a446461
#
_entry.id   dc2a5c1c1fc48e84ebeba0b22a446461
#
_cell.length_a   1.000
_cell.length_b   1.000
_cell.length_c   1.000
_cell.angle_alpha   90.00
_cell.angle_beta   90.00
_cell.angle_gamma   90.00
#
_symmetry.space_group_name_H-M   'P 1'
#
loop_
_entity.id
_entity.type
_entity.pdbx_description
1 polymer ?
#
loop_
_entity_poly.entity_id
_entity_poly.type
_entity_poly.pdbx_seq_one_letter_code
_entity_poly.pdbx_strand_id
1 'polypeptide(L)'
;LILATMTKPWETVFCTPMAHINCDECNAPEFYMGGAKLTLVEARAAKMTPESLRKALDNEGNRGVHGPQRGPVSITTVTERGTIYSLEEIRAISAVTKEYGLKLHLDGARFANAMVALGATPAEMSWKAGVDAVSFGGTKNGCMGVEASVIFDPTLAWEFELRRKRAAHLFSKHRFLAAQMDAYLEGGLWTDLARAANAATGLLVAGLQGRNDIRFAFEPQANIIFFEAPRALHQRLLGAGAVYYVEDGDVTAGDPAGILTGRLVCDWSMTPEAIDQFLSLLAG
;
A
#
# COMPACT_ATOMS: atom_id res chain seq x y z
N LEU A 1 8.91 -9.59 -7.00
CA LEU A 1 9.42 -10.97 -7.05
C LEU A 1 8.36 -11.99 -6.59
N ILE A 2 7.57 -11.71 -5.53
CA ILE A 2 6.48 -12.60 -5.10
C ILE A 2 5.51 -12.87 -6.26
N LEU A 3 5.01 -11.82 -6.89
CA LEU A 3 4.11 -11.94 -8.04
C LEU A 3 4.74 -12.75 -9.18
N ALA A 4 6.03 -12.51 -9.46
CA ALA A 4 6.75 -13.28 -10.49
C ALA A 4 6.85 -14.77 -10.17
N THR A 5 6.85 -15.15 -8.89
CA THR A 5 6.84 -16.55 -8.46
C THR A 5 5.46 -17.20 -8.62
N MET A 6 4.39 -16.39 -8.58
CA MET A 6 3.00 -16.87 -8.66
C MET A 6 2.38 -16.72 -10.06
N THR A 7 3.10 -16.12 -11.02
CA THR A 7 2.55 -15.73 -12.34
C THR A 7 3.36 -16.33 -13.46
N LYS A 8 2.70 -16.90 -14.45
CA LYS A 8 3.32 -17.34 -15.72
C LYS A 8 3.30 -16.21 -16.73
N PRO A 9 4.26 -16.17 -17.70
CA PRO A 9 4.36 -15.08 -18.68
C PRO A 9 3.10 -14.81 -19.52
N TRP A 10 2.22 -15.79 -19.66
CA TRP A 10 0.95 -15.69 -20.40
C TRP A 10 -0.26 -15.44 -19.50
N GLU A 11 -0.05 -15.19 -18.22
CA GLU A 11 -1.10 -14.83 -17.27
C GLU A 11 -1.16 -13.31 -17.11
N THR A 12 -2.17 -12.85 -16.39
CA THR A 12 -2.31 -11.45 -15.97
C THR A 12 -2.52 -11.38 -14.46
N VAL A 13 -1.94 -10.37 -13.80
CA VAL A 13 -2.18 -10.07 -12.39
C VAL A 13 -3.31 -9.07 -12.29
N PHE A 14 -4.30 -9.34 -11.44
CA PHE A 14 -5.42 -8.43 -11.17
C PHE A 14 -5.07 -7.50 -10.02
N CYS A 15 -5.11 -6.19 -10.25
CA CYS A 15 -4.86 -5.16 -9.23
C CYS A 15 -5.75 -3.94 -9.45
N THR A 16 -5.78 -3.02 -8.48
CA THR A 16 -6.49 -1.74 -8.66
C THR A 16 -5.69 -0.81 -9.58
N PRO A 17 -6.35 0.18 -10.23
CA PRO A 17 -5.65 1.18 -11.05
C PRO A 17 -4.59 1.98 -10.27
N MET A 18 -4.78 2.15 -8.96
CA MET A 18 -3.86 2.90 -8.08
C MET A 18 -2.78 2.03 -7.44
N ALA A 19 -2.81 0.70 -7.66
CA ALA A 19 -1.83 -0.19 -7.07
C ALA A 19 -0.39 0.24 -7.43
N HIS A 20 0.49 0.24 -6.44
CA HIS A 20 1.90 0.64 -6.59
C HIS A 20 2.58 -0.11 -7.75
N ILE A 21 2.27 -1.42 -7.91
CA ILE A 21 2.77 -2.25 -9.01
C ILE A 21 2.33 -1.75 -10.39
N ASN A 22 1.24 -0.99 -10.49
CA ASN A 22 0.77 -0.40 -11.74
C ASN A 22 1.34 1.00 -11.99
N CYS A 23 1.49 1.81 -10.93
CA CYS A 23 1.78 3.24 -11.08
C CYS A 23 3.26 3.59 -10.85
N ASP A 24 3.95 2.91 -9.92
CA ASP A 24 5.17 3.44 -9.30
C ASP A 24 6.38 2.51 -9.38
N GLU A 25 6.33 1.44 -10.19
CA GLU A 25 7.41 0.45 -10.29
C GLU A 25 8.07 0.35 -11.67
N CYS A 26 7.79 1.30 -12.55
CA CYS A 26 8.44 1.40 -13.87
C CYS A 26 8.45 0.06 -14.64
N ASN A 27 7.32 -0.66 -14.65
CA ASN A 27 7.11 -1.97 -15.27
C ASN A 27 8.02 -3.09 -14.71
N ALA A 28 8.53 -2.95 -13.48
CA ALA A 28 9.31 -4.01 -12.84
C ALA A 28 8.52 -5.31 -12.65
N PRO A 29 7.23 -5.29 -12.24
CA PRO A 29 6.44 -6.51 -12.16
C PRO A 29 6.38 -7.25 -13.50
N GLU A 30 6.03 -6.58 -14.58
CA GLU A 30 5.93 -7.15 -15.93
C GLU A 30 7.28 -7.72 -16.39
N PHE A 31 8.38 -7.02 -16.12
CA PHE A 31 9.72 -7.48 -16.46
C PHE A 31 10.06 -8.80 -15.74
N TYR A 32 9.86 -8.86 -14.41
CA TYR A 32 10.20 -10.06 -13.65
C TYR A 32 9.21 -11.22 -13.87
N MET A 33 7.98 -10.92 -14.27
CA MET A 33 6.98 -11.92 -14.66
C MET A 33 7.15 -12.41 -16.12
N GLY A 34 8.17 -11.91 -16.84
CA GLY A 34 8.43 -12.33 -18.22
C GLY A 34 7.44 -11.78 -19.25
N GLY A 35 6.87 -10.60 -18.98
CA GLY A 35 5.93 -9.92 -19.86
C GLY A 35 4.45 -10.18 -19.55
N ALA A 36 4.13 -10.84 -18.43
CA ALA A 36 2.75 -10.94 -17.95
C ALA A 36 2.18 -9.53 -17.70
N LYS A 37 0.90 -9.33 -18.04
CA LYS A 37 0.23 -8.05 -17.94
C LYS A 37 -0.34 -7.80 -16.54
N LEU A 38 -0.76 -6.54 -16.30
CA LEU A 38 -1.68 -6.19 -15.24
C LEU A 38 -3.08 -5.98 -15.82
N THR A 39 -4.10 -6.55 -15.21
CA THR A 39 -5.51 -6.29 -15.51
C THR A 39 -6.10 -5.45 -14.39
N LEU A 40 -6.52 -4.24 -14.74
CA LEU A 40 -7.01 -3.28 -13.77
C LEU A 40 -8.44 -3.59 -13.37
N VAL A 41 -8.67 -3.74 -12.08
CA VAL A 41 -9.98 -4.00 -11.47
C VAL A 41 -10.59 -2.68 -11.01
N GLU A 42 -11.83 -2.40 -11.38
CA GLU A 42 -12.56 -1.22 -10.91
C GLU A 42 -12.51 -1.11 -9.38
N ALA A 43 -12.17 0.09 -8.89
CA ALA A 43 -11.91 0.32 -7.49
C ALA A 43 -12.51 1.64 -7.00
N ARG A 44 -12.90 1.67 -5.73
CA ARG A 44 -13.30 2.89 -5.02
C ARG A 44 -12.38 3.09 -3.83
N ALA A 45 -11.84 4.30 -3.67
CA ALA A 45 -10.85 4.61 -2.62
C ALA A 45 -9.68 3.61 -2.60
N ALA A 46 -9.18 3.24 -3.79
CA ALA A 46 -8.14 2.25 -4.04
C ALA A 46 -8.46 0.81 -3.56
N LYS A 47 -9.71 0.49 -3.27
CA LYS A 47 -10.17 -0.87 -2.92
C LYS A 47 -11.03 -1.45 -4.02
N MET A 48 -10.73 -2.68 -4.47
CA MET A 48 -11.63 -3.48 -5.30
C MET A 48 -12.68 -4.16 -4.43
N THR A 49 -13.83 -4.49 -5.02
CA THR A 49 -14.88 -5.30 -4.38
C THR A 49 -14.92 -6.71 -4.96
N PRO A 50 -15.54 -7.69 -4.26
CA PRO A 50 -15.76 -9.01 -4.83
C PRO A 50 -16.46 -8.98 -6.18
N GLU A 51 -17.43 -8.08 -6.37
CA GLU A 51 -18.21 -7.92 -7.61
C GLU A 51 -17.33 -7.38 -8.75
N SER A 52 -16.54 -6.32 -8.47
CA SER A 52 -15.63 -5.76 -9.47
C SER A 52 -14.51 -6.75 -9.86
N LEU A 53 -14.03 -7.53 -8.88
CA LEU A 53 -13.06 -8.59 -9.13
C LEU A 53 -13.66 -9.70 -10.01
N ARG A 54 -14.87 -10.21 -9.71
CA ARG A 54 -15.56 -11.21 -10.55
C ARG A 54 -15.70 -10.72 -11.99
N LYS A 55 -16.21 -9.50 -12.15
CA LYS A 55 -16.37 -8.88 -13.48
C LYS A 55 -15.05 -8.86 -14.27
N ALA A 56 -13.94 -8.51 -13.61
CA ALA A 56 -12.63 -8.53 -14.27
C ALA A 56 -12.16 -9.96 -14.59
N LEU A 57 -12.32 -10.89 -13.66
CA LEU A 57 -11.98 -12.30 -13.86
C LEU A 57 -12.80 -12.95 -15.00
N ASP A 58 -14.09 -12.66 -15.10
CA ASP A 58 -14.95 -13.20 -16.15
C ASP A 58 -14.60 -12.66 -17.53
N ASN A 59 -14.03 -11.45 -17.60
CA ASN A 59 -13.59 -10.84 -18.84
C ASN A 59 -12.22 -11.36 -19.34
N GLU A 60 -11.46 -12.04 -18.49
CA GLU A 60 -10.18 -12.63 -18.83
C GLU A 60 -10.25 -14.15 -18.92
N GLY A 61 -9.29 -14.75 -19.64
CA GLY A 61 -9.21 -16.22 -19.79
C GLY A 61 -10.32 -16.85 -20.61
N ASN A 62 -11.17 -16.06 -21.28
CA ASN A 62 -12.33 -16.50 -22.05
C ASN A 62 -12.10 -16.54 -23.56
N ARG A 63 -10.88 -16.18 -24.02
CA ARG A 63 -10.49 -16.11 -25.44
C ARG A 63 -9.56 -17.25 -25.87
N GLY A 64 -9.50 -18.33 -25.09
CA GLY A 64 -8.58 -19.45 -25.32
C GLY A 64 -7.13 -18.97 -25.38
N VAL A 65 -6.38 -19.44 -26.38
CA VAL A 65 -4.96 -19.08 -26.56
C VAL A 65 -4.73 -17.64 -27.04
N HIS A 66 -5.77 -16.91 -27.40
CA HIS A 66 -5.67 -15.55 -27.95
C HIS A 66 -5.65 -14.46 -26.87
N GLY A 67 -5.95 -14.78 -25.63
CA GLY A 67 -5.98 -13.83 -24.53
C GLY A 67 -5.08 -14.25 -23.38
N PRO A 68 -4.75 -13.30 -22.47
CA PRO A 68 -4.07 -13.65 -21.22
C PRO A 68 -4.89 -14.68 -20.44
N GLN A 69 -4.19 -15.54 -19.73
CA GLN A 69 -4.82 -16.44 -18.78
C GLN A 69 -4.94 -15.75 -17.41
N ARG A 70 -5.89 -16.17 -16.59
CA ARG A 70 -6.04 -15.64 -15.24
C ARG A 70 -4.85 -16.01 -14.38
N GLY A 71 -4.27 -15.03 -13.71
CA GLY A 71 -3.20 -15.17 -12.73
C GLY A 71 -3.62 -14.64 -11.35
N PRO A 72 -2.68 -14.34 -10.46
CA PRO A 72 -2.98 -13.96 -9.09
C PRO A 72 -3.68 -12.60 -8.99
N VAL A 73 -4.34 -12.39 -7.85
CA VAL A 73 -4.91 -11.10 -7.44
C VAL A 73 -3.95 -10.44 -6.46
N SER A 74 -3.74 -9.14 -6.58
CA SER A 74 -2.94 -8.33 -5.67
C SER A 74 -3.78 -7.20 -5.09
N ILE A 75 -3.84 -7.12 -3.75
CA ILE A 75 -4.45 -6.03 -3.00
C ILE A 75 -3.41 -5.36 -2.13
N THR A 76 -3.61 -4.07 -1.80
CA THR A 76 -2.69 -3.28 -0.96
C THR A 76 -3.38 -2.87 0.34
N THR A 77 -2.71 -3.00 1.48
CA THR A 77 -3.18 -2.45 2.74
C THR A 77 -2.00 -1.98 3.62
N VAL A 78 -1.94 -0.74 4.10
CA VAL A 78 -2.79 0.43 3.79
C VAL A 78 -2.75 0.74 2.30
N THR A 79 -3.89 1.08 1.70
CA THR A 79 -3.96 1.38 0.26
C THR A 79 -3.23 2.69 -0.09
N GLU A 80 -3.04 2.92 -1.37
CA GLU A 80 -2.41 4.13 -1.91
C GLU A 80 -3.22 5.41 -1.62
N ARG A 81 -4.47 5.27 -1.16
CA ARG A 81 -5.35 6.38 -0.73
C ARG A 81 -5.56 6.44 0.79
N GLY A 82 -4.74 5.71 1.56
CA GLY A 82 -4.78 5.74 3.02
C GLY A 82 -5.93 4.94 3.65
N THR A 83 -6.73 4.25 2.85
CA THR A 83 -7.81 3.38 3.33
C THR A 83 -7.27 1.98 3.68
N ILE A 84 -8.08 1.20 4.40
CA ILE A 84 -7.72 -0.15 4.82
C ILE A 84 -8.79 -1.14 4.35
N TYR A 85 -8.37 -2.31 3.87
CA TYR A 85 -9.27 -3.45 3.74
C TYR A 85 -9.58 -4.02 5.11
N SER A 86 -10.86 -4.15 5.47
CA SER A 86 -11.26 -4.90 6.68
C SER A 86 -10.94 -6.39 6.52
N LEU A 87 -10.92 -7.12 7.63
CA LEU A 87 -10.70 -8.57 7.58
C LEU A 87 -11.79 -9.29 6.75
N GLU A 88 -13.02 -8.79 6.80
CA GLU A 88 -14.15 -9.30 6.02
C GLU A 88 -13.95 -9.03 4.53
N GLU A 89 -13.50 -7.83 4.16
CA GLU A 89 -13.18 -7.47 2.77
C GLU A 89 -12.05 -8.35 2.22
N ILE A 90 -10.97 -8.58 2.98
CA ILE A 90 -9.87 -9.48 2.56
C ILE A 90 -10.40 -10.90 2.34
N ARG A 91 -11.19 -11.43 3.28
CA ARG A 91 -11.79 -12.78 3.17
C ARG A 91 -12.73 -12.88 1.96
N ALA A 92 -13.52 -11.85 1.70
CA ALA A 92 -14.44 -11.83 0.56
C ALA A 92 -13.70 -11.83 -0.79
N ILE A 93 -12.63 -11.04 -0.92
CA ILE A 93 -11.73 -11.07 -2.09
C ILE A 93 -11.05 -12.44 -2.21
N SER A 94 -10.53 -12.99 -1.10
CA SER A 94 -9.92 -14.33 -1.08
C SER A 94 -10.89 -15.41 -1.52
N ALA A 95 -12.17 -15.37 -1.08
CA ALA A 95 -13.17 -16.31 -1.50
C ALA A 95 -13.37 -16.33 -3.01
N VAL A 96 -13.51 -15.14 -3.62
CA VAL A 96 -13.60 -15.00 -5.08
C VAL A 96 -12.33 -15.55 -5.75
N THR A 97 -11.15 -15.16 -5.27
CA THR A 97 -9.87 -15.62 -5.82
C THR A 97 -9.79 -17.15 -5.84
N LYS A 98 -10.20 -17.81 -4.75
CA LYS A 98 -10.20 -19.28 -4.62
C LYS A 98 -11.23 -19.97 -5.51
N GLU A 99 -12.40 -19.37 -5.76
CA GLU A 99 -13.40 -19.92 -6.70
C GLU A 99 -12.82 -20.08 -8.11
N TYR A 100 -11.90 -19.19 -8.51
CA TYR A 100 -11.20 -19.26 -9.80
C TYR A 100 -9.86 -20.04 -9.72
N GLY A 101 -9.54 -20.63 -8.59
CA GLY A 101 -8.29 -21.40 -8.40
C GLY A 101 -7.02 -20.54 -8.41
N LEU A 102 -7.14 -19.24 -8.08
CA LEU A 102 -6.07 -18.28 -8.13
C LEU A 102 -5.46 -18.03 -6.74
N LYS A 103 -4.30 -17.37 -6.71
CA LYS A 103 -3.60 -16.96 -5.49
C LYS A 103 -3.86 -15.48 -5.17
N LEU A 104 -3.87 -15.15 -3.88
CA LEU A 104 -4.01 -13.79 -3.38
C LEU A 104 -2.69 -13.30 -2.79
N HIS A 105 -2.16 -12.22 -3.35
CA HIS A 105 -1.04 -11.46 -2.81
C HIS A 105 -1.54 -10.24 -2.04
N LEU A 106 -0.94 -9.97 -0.90
CA LEU A 106 -1.13 -8.76 -0.11
C LEU A 106 0.13 -7.90 -0.15
N ASP A 107 0.06 -6.75 -0.81
CA ASP A 107 1.07 -5.71 -0.64
C ASP A 107 0.89 -5.08 0.74
N GLY A 108 1.80 -5.41 1.63
CA GLY A 108 1.87 -4.96 3.01
C GLY A 108 3.01 -3.97 3.24
N ALA A 109 3.30 -3.06 2.29
CA ALA A 109 4.30 -2.00 2.50
C ALA A 109 4.04 -1.20 3.80
N ARG A 110 2.78 -1.16 4.25
CA ARG A 110 2.34 -0.61 5.55
C ARG A 110 1.53 -1.63 6.36
N PHE A 111 1.93 -2.88 6.32
CA PHE A 111 1.24 -3.98 7.00
C PHE A 111 1.02 -3.69 8.49
N ALA A 112 2.06 -3.20 9.17
CA ALA A 112 2.00 -2.90 10.60
C ALA A 112 0.94 -1.82 10.92
N ASN A 113 0.89 -0.73 10.14
CA ASN A 113 -0.07 0.34 10.32
C ASN A 113 -1.52 -0.13 10.14
N ALA A 114 -1.78 -0.93 9.10
CA ALA A 114 -3.10 -1.51 8.86
C ALA A 114 -3.50 -2.49 9.98
N MET A 115 -2.60 -3.37 10.36
CA MET A 115 -2.84 -4.37 11.41
C MET A 115 -3.19 -3.71 12.76
N VAL A 116 -2.43 -2.69 13.15
CA VAL A 116 -2.67 -1.94 14.38
C VAL A 116 -4.02 -1.20 14.32
N ALA A 117 -4.34 -0.58 13.21
CA ALA A 117 -5.62 0.13 13.03
C ALA A 117 -6.83 -0.82 13.09
N LEU A 118 -6.68 -2.05 12.59
CA LEU A 118 -7.72 -3.09 12.66
C LEU A 118 -7.81 -3.77 14.03
N GLY A 119 -6.81 -3.61 14.90
CA GLY A 119 -6.71 -4.40 16.14
C GLY A 119 -6.55 -5.90 15.87
N ALA A 120 -6.01 -6.27 14.71
CA ALA A 120 -5.89 -7.64 14.27
C ALA A 120 -4.50 -8.24 14.58
N THR A 121 -4.42 -9.56 14.56
CA THR A 121 -3.14 -10.27 14.57
C THR A 121 -2.57 -10.40 13.14
N PRO A 122 -1.24 -10.60 12.99
CA PRO A 122 -0.65 -10.85 11.67
C PRO A 122 -1.29 -12.01 10.93
N ALA A 123 -1.63 -13.07 11.66
CA ALA A 123 -2.27 -14.26 11.10
C ALA A 123 -3.68 -13.98 10.56
N GLU A 124 -4.47 -13.17 11.27
CA GLU A 124 -5.84 -12.80 10.86
C GLU A 124 -5.84 -11.93 9.62
N MET A 125 -4.86 -11.02 9.48
CA MET A 125 -4.75 -10.15 8.33
C MET A 125 -4.03 -10.80 7.13
N SER A 126 -3.53 -12.02 7.29
CA SER A 126 -2.80 -12.74 6.23
C SER A 126 -3.40 -14.12 5.94
N TRP A 127 -2.73 -15.20 6.30
CA TRP A 127 -3.09 -16.53 5.89
C TRP A 127 -4.47 -17.01 6.40
N LYS A 128 -4.92 -16.54 7.57
CA LYS A 128 -6.29 -16.84 8.08
C LYS A 128 -7.37 -16.11 7.29
N ALA A 129 -7.05 -15.00 6.65
CA ALA A 129 -7.94 -14.33 5.70
C ALA A 129 -7.84 -14.92 4.29
N GLY A 130 -6.95 -15.89 4.07
CA GLY A 130 -6.78 -16.62 2.83
C GLY A 130 -5.79 -15.97 1.85
N VAL A 131 -4.91 -15.09 2.35
CA VAL A 131 -3.76 -14.55 1.61
C VAL A 131 -2.70 -15.64 1.45
N ASP A 132 -2.15 -15.78 0.23
CA ASP A 132 -1.13 -16.77 -0.11
C ASP A 132 0.30 -16.25 0.07
N ALA A 133 0.49 -14.94 -0.09
CA ALA A 133 1.79 -14.29 0.12
C ALA A 133 1.64 -12.81 0.49
N VAL A 134 2.61 -12.30 1.25
CA VAL A 134 2.66 -10.91 1.73
C VAL A 134 4.01 -10.30 1.39
N SER A 135 4.00 -9.10 0.78
CA SER A 135 5.14 -8.19 0.82
C SER A 135 5.12 -7.47 2.16
N PHE A 136 5.97 -7.87 3.10
CA PHE A 136 5.94 -7.34 4.47
C PHE A 136 6.90 -6.17 4.61
N GLY A 137 6.34 -4.96 4.83
CA GLY A 137 7.08 -3.72 4.88
C GLY A 137 7.85 -3.51 6.19
N GLY A 138 9.15 -3.22 6.09
CA GLY A 138 9.99 -2.76 7.19
C GLY A 138 10.43 -1.32 7.02
N THR A 139 10.79 -0.92 5.81
CA THR A 139 11.39 0.40 5.51
C THR A 139 10.49 1.58 5.89
N LYS A 140 9.18 1.50 5.58
CA LYS A 140 8.23 2.58 5.87
C LYS A 140 7.85 2.68 7.35
N ASN A 141 8.35 1.78 8.19
CA ASN A 141 7.98 1.70 9.61
C ASN A 141 9.21 1.53 10.53
N GLY A 142 10.36 2.09 10.15
CA GLY A 142 11.52 2.23 11.03
C GLY A 142 12.79 1.50 10.60
N CYS A 143 12.73 0.53 9.68
CA CYS A 143 13.94 -0.06 9.10
C CYS A 143 14.61 0.91 8.12
N MET A 144 15.94 0.80 7.98
CA MET A 144 16.72 1.64 7.07
C MET A 144 16.53 1.26 5.60
N GLY A 145 16.25 -0.02 5.31
CA GLY A 145 16.06 -0.47 3.93
C GLY A 145 15.93 -1.99 3.84
N VAL A 146 14.87 -2.57 4.43
CA VAL A 146 14.59 -4.00 4.36
C VAL A 146 13.08 -4.24 4.24
N GLU A 147 12.74 -5.18 3.37
CA GLU A 147 11.39 -5.73 3.21
C GLU A 147 11.49 -7.25 3.31
N ALA A 148 10.45 -7.91 3.82
CA ALA A 148 10.38 -9.35 3.85
C ALA A 148 9.30 -9.88 2.91
N SER A 149 9.61 -10.97 2.21
CA SER A 149 8.63 -11.74 1.46
C SER A 149 8.17 -12.91 2.30
N VAL A 150 6.89 -12.96 2.64
CA VAL A 150 6.26 -14.04 3.38
C VAL A 150 5.41 -14.85 2.42
N ILE A 151 5.74 -16.12 2.21
CA ILE A 151 5.05 -17.03 1.31
C ILE A 151 4.55 -18.21 2.13
N PHE A 152 3.23 -18.43 2.13
CA PHE A 152 2.61 -19.47 2.95
C PHE A 152 2.58 -20.85 2.27
N ASP A 153 2.79 -20.89 0.95
CA ASP A 153 2.92 -22.14 0.19
C ASP A 153 4.40 -22.52 0.02
N PRO A 154 4.88 -23.54 0.76
CA PRO A 154 6.30 -23.93 0.72
C PRO A 154 6.74 -24.46 -0.65
N THR A 155 5.81 -24.85 -1.54
CA THR A 155 6.16 -25.33 -2.87
C THR A 155 6.72 -24.23 -3.76
N LEU A 156 6.44 -22.96 -3.46
CA LEU A 156 6.95 -21.80 -4.17
C LEU A 156 8.33 -21.32 -3.67
N ALA A 157 8.80 -21.83 -2.52
CA ALA A 157 9.99 -21.30 -1.85
C ALA A 157 11.25 -21.42 -2.72
N TRP A 158 11.46 -22.54 -3.37
CA TRP A 158 12.66 -22.73 -4.19
C TRP A 158 12.68 -21.85 -5.43
N GLU A 159 11.55 -21.70 -6.13
CA GLU A 159 11.47 -20.80 -7.27
C GLU A 159 11.69 -19.34 -6.82
N PHE A 160 11.12 -18.94 -5.68
CA PHE A 160 11.35 -17.62 -5.12
C PHE A 160 12.84 -17.36 -4.84
N GLU A 161 13.56 -18.32 -4.25
CA GLU A 161 15.00 -18.18 -3.97
C GLU A 161 15.82 -18.04 -5.27
N LEU A 162 15.48 -18.76 -6.33
CA LEU A 162 16.13 -18.62 -7.63
C LEU A 162 15.89 -17.24 -8.24
N ARG A 163 14.65 -16.76 -8.18
CA ARG A 163 14.28 -15.42 -8.67
C ARG A 163 14.93 -14.32 -7.84
N ARG A 164 14.97 -14.48 -6.53
CA ARG A 164 15.65 -13.58 -5.59
C ARG A 164 17.14 -13.46 -5.92
N LYS A 165 17.82 -14.57 -6.14
CA LYS A 165 19.23 -14.57 -6.54
C LYS A 165 19.44 -13.90 -7.89
N ARG A 166 18.62 -14.24 -8.88
CA ARG A 166 18.69 -13.69 -10.24
C ARG A 166 18.45 -12.17 -10.28
N ALA A 167 17.58 -11.66 -9.40
CA ALA A 167 17.26 -10.23 -9.29
C ALA A 167 18.26 -9.45 -8.42
N ALA A 168 19.41 -10.03 -8.06
CA ALA A 168 20.41 -9.42 -7.20
C ALA A 168 19.96 -9.13 -5.76
N HIS A 169 18.81 -9.65 -5.31
CA HIS A 169 18.32 -9.48 -3.94
C HIS A 169 18.91 -10.49 -2.93
N LEU A 170 19.83 -11.34 -3.35
CA LEU A 170 20.62 -12.21 -2.50
C LEU A 170 22.12 -11.93 -2.73
N PHE A 171 22.64 -10.92 -2.05
CA PHE A 171 24.01 -10.46 -2.16
C PHE A 171 24.86 -10.81 -0.91
N SER A 172 26.17 -10.68 -1.04
CA SER A 172 27.07 -10.85 0.10
C SER A 172 26.74 -9.86 1.22
N LYS A 173 26.86 -10.31 2.46
CA LYS A 173 26.54 -9.52 3.67
C LYS A 173 25.05 -9.21 3.83
N HIS A 174 24.17 -9.97 3.21
CA HIS A 174 22.71 -9.84 3.37
C HIS A 174 22.28 -9.89 4.85
N ARG A 175 23.11 -10.44 5.75
CA ARG A 175 22.89 -10.43 7.19
C ARG A 175 22.65 -9.05 7.79
N PHE A 176 23.13 -7.96 7.17
CA PHE A 176 22.87 -6.60 7.64
C PHE A 176 21.41 -6.18 7.41
N LEU A 177 20.76 -6.72 6.38
CA LEU A 177 19.32 -6.54 6.18
C LEU A 177 18.54 -7.46 7.12
N ALA A 178 18.96 -8.72 7.26
CA ALA A 178 18.31 -9.65 8.16
C ALA A 178 18.33 -9.16 9.62
N ALA A 179 19.45 -8.59 10.07
CA ALA A 179 19.56 -8.03 11.42
C ALA A 179 18.59 -6.85 11.66
N GLN A 180 18.29 -6.03 10.64
CA GLN A 180 17.29 -4.99 10.76
C GLN A 180 15.88 -5.59 10.94
N MET A 181 15.54 -6.62 10.15
CA MET A 181 14.25 -7.29 10.25
C MET A 181 14.10 -8.03 11.58
N ASP A 182 15.16 -8.67 12.07
CA ASP A 182 15.20 -9.36 13.36
C ASP A 182 14.92 -8.37 14.50
N ALA A 183 15.68 -7.27 14.58
CA ALA A 183 15.46 -6.22 15.56
C ALA A 183 14.07 -5.56 15.45
N TYR A 184 13.57 -5.39 14.24
CA TYR A 184 12.24 -4.82 13.97
C TYR A 184 11.11 -5.68 14.54
N LEU A 185 11.26 -7.01 14.47
CA LEU A 185 10.27 -7.95 14.97
C LEU A 185 10.42 -8.24 16.47
N GLU A 186 11.61 -8.00 17.04
CA GLU A 186 11.90 -8.28 18.46
C GLU A 186 11.05 -7.41 19.38
N GLY A 187 10.51 -8.00 20.45
CA GLY A 187 9.80 -7.31 21.53
C GLY A 187 8.54 -6.56 21.09
N GLY A 188 8.09 -6.72 19.86
CA GLY A 188 6.92 -6.01 19.32
C GLY A 188 7.21 -4.60 18.81
N LEU A 189 8.48 -4.22 18.64
CA LEU A 189 8.90 -2.89 18.20
C LEU A 189 8.12 -2.41 16.95
N TRP A 190 7.96 -3.27 15.95
CA TRP A 190 7.23 -2.95 14.72
C TRP A 190 5.79 -2.52 14.93
N THR A 191 5.12 -3.06 15.95
CA THR A 191 3.74 -2.67 16.30
C THR A 191 3.71 -1.36 17.09
N ASP A 192 4.72 -1.11 17.92
CA ASP A 192 4.82 0.15 18.68
C ASP A 192 5.12 1.33 17.77
N LEU A 193 6.02 1.17 16.80
CA LEU A 193 6.29 2.18 15.77
C LEU A 193 5.05 2.50 14.94
N ALA A 194 4.29 1.47 14.52
CA ALA A 194 3.06 1.67 13.79
C ALA A 194 1.96 2.36 14.62
N ARG A 195 1.84 2.02 15.92
CA ARG A 195 0.93 2.72 16.85
C ARG A 195 1.30 4.19 17.00
N ALA A 196 2.58 4.50 17.13
CA ALA A 196 3.06 5.88 17.22
C ALA A 196 2.70 6.67 15.95
N ALA A 197 2.97 6.12 14.76
CA ALA A 197 2.61 6.75 13.48
C ALA A 197 1.11 6.98 13.33
N ASN A 198 0.29 5.97 13.65
CA ASN A 198 -1.18 6.10 13.59
C ASN A 198 -1.72 7.08 14.61
N ALA A 199 -1.17 7.12 15.83
CA ALA A 199 -1.56 8.08 16.87
C ALA A 199 -1.21 9.52 16.46
N ALA A 200 -0.01 9.76 15.93
CA ALA A 200 0.40 11.05 15.38
C ALA A 200 -0.55 11.51 14.26
N THR A 201 -0.95 10.58 13.38
CA THR A 201 -1.95 10.87 12.34
C THR A 201 -3.29 11.27 12.95
N GLY A 202 -3.74 10.59 14.01
CA GLY A 202 -4.98 10.92 14.72
C GLY A 202 -4.98 12.35 15.29
N LEU A 203 -3.86 12.80 15.86
CA LEU A 203 -3.70 14.18 16.33
C LEU A 203 -3.78 15.18 15.17
N LEU A 204 -3.11 14.89 14.06
CA LEU A 204 -3.14 15.75 12.88
C LEU A 204 -4.54 15.82 12.26
N VAL A 205 -5.24 14.68 12.15
CA VAL A 205 -6.64 14.62 11.69
C VAL A 205 -7.54 15.48 12.58
N ALA A 206 -7.42 15.35 13.90
CA ALA A 206 -8.22 16.15 14.83
C ALA A 206 -8.00 17.67 14.67
N GLY A 207 -6.77 18.08 14.39
CA GLY A 207 -6.44 19.49 14.13
C GLY A 207 -6.93 20.02 12.77
N LEU A 208 -7.09 19.12 11.79
CA LEU A 208 -7.61 19.47 10.47
C LEU A 208 -9.15 19.45 10.41
N GLN A 209 -9.79 18.64 11.25
CA GLN A 209 -11.25 18.52 11.29
C GLN A 209 -11.93 19.83 11.67
N GLY A 210 -13.10 20.07 11.09
CA GLY A 210 -13.92 21.24 11.39
C GLY A 210 -13.49 22.55 10.73
N ARG A 211 -12.42 22.54 9.95
CA ARG A 211 -12.03 23.70 9.13
C ARG A 211 -12.91 23.76 7.87
N ASN A 212 -13.40 24.96 7.56
CA ASN A 212 -14.26 25.18 6.39
C ASN A 212 -13.48 25.15 5.06
N ASP A 213 -12.16 25.33 5.11
CA ASP A 213 -11.26 25.40 3.96
C ASP A 213 -10.52 24.06 3.69
N ILE A 214 -10.79 23.01 4.49
CA ILE A 214 -10.18 21.69 4.35
C ILE A 214 -11.26 20.60 4.35
N ARG A 215 -11.11 19.64 3.45
CA ARG A 215 -11.93 18.43 3.40
C ARG A 215 -11.03 17.22 3.20
N PHE A 216 -11.31 16.11 3.86
CA PHE A 216 -10.63 14.85 3.58
C PHE A 216 -11.15 14.25 2.27
N ALA A 217 -10.24 13.97 1.33
CA ALA A 217 -10.57 13.29 0.08
C ALA A 217 -10.96 11.82 0.33
N PHE A 218 -10.33 11.23 1.33
CA PHE A 218 -10.62 9.88 1.84
C PHE A 218 -10.57 9.92 3.35
N GLU A 219 -11.40 9.10 4.01
CA GLU A 219 -11.36 8.96 5.47
C GLU A 219 -10.00 8.40 5.90
N PRO A 220 -9.22 9.13 6.71
CA PRO A 220 -7.92 8.65 7.17
C PRO A 220 -8.07 7.46 8.12
N GLN A 221 -7.51 6.31 7.77
CA GLN A 221 -7.67 5.06 8.53
C GLN A 221 -6.37 4.54 9.16
N ALA A 222 -5.22 5.10 8.75
CA ALA A 222 -3.91 4.74 9.27
C ALA A 222 -2.99 5.97 9.33
N ASN A 223 -1.82 5.89 8.69
CA ASN A 223 -0.79 6.93 8.78
C ASN A 223 -0.68 7.83 7.53
N ILE A 224 -1.71 7.84 6.67
CA ILE A 224 -1.76 8.68 5.47
C ILE A 224 -3.04 9.49 5.46
N ILE A 225 -2.92 10.78 5.14
CA ILE A 225 -4.03 11.72 5.00
C ILE A 225 -4.00 12.30 3.58
N PHE A 226 -5.13 12.27 2.90
CA PHE A 226 -5.38 13.06 1.70
C PHE A 226 -6.40 14.14 2.03
N PHE A 227 -5.99 15.40 1.92
CA PHE A 227 -6.85 16.54 2.22
C PHE A 227 -6.95 17.48 1.02
N GLU A 228 -8.13 17.93 0.74
CA GLU A 228 -8.42 18.91 -0.30
C GLU A 228 -8.49 20.29 0.32
N ALA A 229 -7.84 21.27 -0.33
CA ALA A 229 -7.81 22.64 0.12
C ALA A 229 -7.58 23.60 -1.07
N PRO A 230 -7.90 24.90 -0.94
CA PRO A 230 -7.57 25.89 -1.95
C PRO A 230 -6.06 25.96 -2.21
N ARG A 231 -5.68 26.16 -3.48
CA ARG A 231 -4.28 26.34 -3.90
C ARG A 231 -3.55 27.37 -3.05
N ALA A 232 -4.20 28.48 -2.74
CA ALA A 232 -3.60 29.52 -1.88
C ALA A 232 -3.20 29.01 -0.51
N LEU A 233 -3.95 28.06 0.09
CA LEU A 233 -3.58 27.44 1.35
C LEU A 233 -2.33 26.56 1.19
N HIS A 234 -2.27 25.74 0.15
CA HIS A 234 -1.08 24.92 -0.14
C HIS A 234 0.16 25.79 -0.38
N GLN A 235 0.04 26.87 -1.18
CA GLN A 235 1.13 27.83 -1.40
C GLN A 235 1.63 28.45 -0.09
N ARG A 236 0.73 28.86 0.79
CA ARG A 236 1.05 29.43 2.10
C ARG A 236 1.77 28.45 3.00
N LEU A 237 1.25 27.22 3.11
CA LEU A 237 1.85 26.19 3.95
C LEU A 237 3.26 25.80 3.46
N LEU A 238 3.42 25.54 2.15
CA LEU A 238 4.72 25.20 1.56
C LEU A 238 5.70 26.37 1.67
N GLY A 239 5.23 27.62 1.45
CA GLY A 239 6.04 28.84 1.62
C GLY A 239 6.48 29.07 3.07
N ALA A 240 5.72 28.60 4.05
CA ALA A 240 6.05 28.63 5.47
C ALA A 240 6.95 27.45 5.92
N GLY A 241 7.35 26.58 5.00
CA GLY A 241 8.30 25.49 5.25
C GLY A 241 7.66 24.13 5.53
N ALA A 242 6.32 23.98 5.37
CA ALA A 242 5.70 22.67 5.39
C ALA A 242 6.20 21.83 4.20
N VAL A 243 6.41 20.53 4.42
CA VAL A 243 6.92 19.61 3.38
C VAL A 243 5.92 18.47 3.20
N TYR A 244 5.22 18.46 2.07
CA TYR A 244 4.30 17.39 1.69
C TYR A 244 4.05 17.42 0.17
N TYR A 245 3.48 16.36 -0.37
CA TYR A 245 3.11 16.29 -1.78
C TYR A 245 1.75 16.95 -2.03
N VAL A 246 1.64 17.70 -3.13
CA VAL A 246 0.38 18.19 -3.67
C VAL A 246 0.13 17.48 -5.00
N GLU A 247 -1.03 16.87 -5.11
CA GLU A 247 -1.52 16.15 -6.30
C GLU A 247 -2.51 17.01 -7.08
N ASP A 248 -2.91 16.55 -8.25
CA ASP A 248 -3.99 17.09 -9.08
C ASP A 248 -3.76 18.50 -9.65
N GLY A 249 -2.49 18.93 -9.78
CA GLY A 249 -2.17 20.16 -10.48
C GLY A 249 -0.90 20.87 -9.99
N ASP A 250 -0.59 21.97 -10.69
CA ASP A 250 0.55 22.81 -10.33
C ASP A 250 0.17 23.72 -9.16
N VAL A 251 0.84 23.54 -8.02
CA VAL A 251 0.65 24.37 -6.83
C VAL A 251 1.12 25.82 -7.04
N THR A 252 2.06 26.04 -7.96
CA THR A 252 2.67 27.38 -8.18
C THR A 252 1.90 28.28 -9.13
N ALA A 253 1.00 27.72 -9.96
CA ALA A 253 0.27 28.44 -10.99
C ALA A 253 -1.21 28.06 -11.05
N GLY A 254 -2.07 29.02 -11.36
CA GLY A 254 -3.50 28.84 -11.57
C GLY A 254 -4.38 29.62 -10.59
N ASP A 255 -5.67 29.35 -10.57
CA ASP A 255 -6.65 30.01 -9.70
C ASP A 255 -6.30 29.72 -8.22
N PRO A 256 -6.07 30.75 -7.38
CA PRO A 256 -5.82 30.58 -5.94
C PRO A 256 -6.95 29.85 -5.20
N ALA A 257 -8.19 29.94 -5.68
CA ALA A 257 -9.35 29.25 -5.11
C ALA A 257 -9.49 27.79 -5.62
N GLY A 258 -8.74 27.42 -6.67
CA GLY A 258 -8.76 26.06 -7.21
C GLY A 258 -8.36 25.03 -6.15
N ILE A 259 -9.16 23.97 -6.04
CA ILE A 259 -8.93 22.91 -5.04
C ILE A 259 -7.83 21.96 -5.53
N LEU A 260 -6.86 21.68 -4.66
CA LEU A 260 -5.81 20.69 -4.85
C LEU A 260 -5.82 19.71 -3.69
N THR A 261 -5.26 18.53 -3.92
CA THR A 261 -5.15 17.46 -2.92
C THR A 261 -3.75 17.45 -2.34
N GLY A 262 -3.61 17.69 -1.04
CA GLY A 262 -2.37 17.49 -0.29
C GLY A 262 -2.31 16.07 0.29
N ARG A 263 -1.12 15.46 0.28
CA ARG A 263 -0.84 14.16 0.88
C ARG A 263 0.13 14.30 2.04
N LEU A 264 -0.35 14.02 3.26
CA LEU A 264 0.46 13.99 4.48
C LEU A 264 0.68 12.54 4.90
N VAL A 265 1.87 12.27 5.43
CA VAL A 265 2.22 10.97 6.00
C VAL A 265 2.89 11.20 7.34
N CYS A 266 2.35 10.60 8.39
CA CYS A 266 3.04 10.53 9.68
C CYS A 266 3.85 9.25 9.78
N ASP A 267 5.04 9.35 10.33
CA ASP A 267 5.85 8.21 10.71
C ASP A 267 5.97 8.09 12.24
N TRP A 268 6.68 7.09 12.69
CA TRP A 268 6.89 6.78 14.10
C TRP A 268 7.67 7.84 14.86
N SER A 269 8.43 8.71 14.18
CA SER A 269 9.26 9.75 14.79
C SER A 269 8.51 11.08 14.95
N MET A 270 7.31 11.20 14.42
CA MET A 270 6.51 12.41 14.46
C MET A 270 6.11 12.74 15.91
N THR A 271 6.53 13.92 16.39
CA THR A 271 6.22 14.38 17.75
C THR A 271 4.97 15.25 17.79
N PRO A 272 4.28 15.35 18.94
CA PRO A 272 3.17 16.28 19.10
C PRO A 272 3.54 17.74 18.78
N GLU A 273 4.75 18.17 19.15
CA GLU A 273 5.24 19.53 18.89
C GLU A 273 5.39 19.79 17.39
N ALA A 274 5.84 18.80 16.59
CA ALA A 274 5.93 18.93 15.15
C ALA A 274 4.54 19.03 14.50
N ILE A 275 3.55 18.32 15.04
CA ILE A 275 2.17 18.39 14.62
C ILE A 275 1.59 19.77 14.96
N ASP A 276 1.77 20.26 16.20
CA ASP A 276 1.31 21.58 16.64
C ASP A 276 1.95 22.69 15.80
N GLN A 277 3.23 22.56 15.46
CA GLN A 277 3.91 23.49 14.56
C GLN A 277 3.23 23.51 13.17
N PHE A 278 2.96 22.35 12.58
CA PHE A 278 2.23 22.29 11.30
C PHE A 278 0.84 22.91 11.40
N LEU A 279 0.08 22.58 12.44
CA LEU A 279 -1.27 23.09 12.66
C LEU A 279 -1.27 24.61 12.89
N SER A 280 -0.23 25.17 13.53
CA SER A 280 -0.08 26.62 13.72
C SER A 280 0.03 27.38 12.40
N LEU A 281 0.62 26.78 11.36
CA LEU A 281 0.69 27.37 10.01
C LEU A 281 -0.69 27.51 9.36
N LEU A 282 -1.68 26.75 9.81
CA LEU A 282 -3.05 26.83 9.30
C LEU A 282 -3.83 28.06 9.85
N ALA A 283 -3.38 28.63 10.96
CA ALA A 283 -4.08 29.73 11.64
C ALA A 283 -3.74 31.12 11.07
N GLY A 284 -2.70 31.24 10.23
CA GLY A 284 -2.14 32.48 9.69
C GLY A 284 -2.82 33.05 8.46
#